data_1e7d71bb905231b1ff7d92e07640d778
#
_entry.id   1e7d71bb905231b1ff7d92e07640d778
#
_cell.length_a   1.000
_cell.length_b   1.000
_cell.length_c   1.000
_cell.angle_alpha   90.00
_cell.angle_beta   90.00
_cell.angle_gamma   90.00
#
_symmetry.space_group_name_H-M   'P 1'
#
loop_
_entity.id
_entity.type
_entity.pdbx_description
1 polymer ?
#
loop_
_entity_poly.entity_id
_entity_poly.type
_entity_poly.pdbx_seq_one_letter_code
_entity_poly.pdbx_strand_id
1 'polypeptide(L)'
;MVLPADLVMMHLEEEEGMKRKCLLILGDGMADEPIEALGKMSPLEYASTPNMDTIARNGRMGLLETVPPGFEPGSDVANLSVLGYDPALYYTGRGPLEAASMGVDLAEDDIAYRCNLVTIRDGVMEDFSAGHISSEEGMELFSSLQEALTDVSLYPGISYRNLLVLHHGKGSSSTPPHDIVGQPIRSYLPKGADADILCHCMEVSAEVFADHPVNLKRIEKGQFPATSIWPWSGGQTPKIPSFEEQYGRSGGMISAVDLLFGIARIAGMEVIKVPGATGYLDTNYEGKIRYALDALKWLDFVYVHVEAPDEAGHLGSLEEKVRAIERLDEVLGIALAEFDGIIAVLPDHPTPLRIKTHTSDPVPFAVLGKGHDDCGSYSEREAEKGSYGLIRGPELLPLLFTE
;
A
#
# COMPACT_ATOMS: atom_id res chain seq x y z
N MET A 1 -40.13 13.38 35.19
CA MET A 1 -39.36 12.54 36.10
C MET A 1 -37.92 12.94 35.90
N VAL A 2 -37.32 13.68 36.82
CA VAL A 2 -35.95 14.17 36.73
C VAL A 2 -35.04 13.01 37.15
N LEU A 3 -34.13 12.62 36.34
CA LEU A 3 -33.12 11.58 36.67
C LEU A 3 -32.29 12.09 37.87
N PRO A 4 -31.88 11.22 38.78
CA PRO A 4 -31.01 11.60 39.91
C PRO A 4 -29.66 12.14 39.37
N ALA A 5 -29.16 13.20 40.02
CA ALA A 5 -27.90 13.87 39.60
C ALA A 5 -26.71 12.90 39.53
N ASP A 6 -26.67 11.89 40.36
CA ASP A 6 -25.62 10.85 40.34
C ASP A 6 -25.66 9.98 39.09
N LEU A 7 -26.84 9.74 38.49
CA LEU A 7 -26.98 8.99 37.25
C LEU A 7 -26.56 9.83 36.02
N VAL A 8 -26.79 11.16 36.09
CA VAL A 8 -26.34 12.10 35.10
C VAL A 8 -24.82 12.27 35.15
N MET A 9 -24.24 12.32 36.36
CA MET A 9 -22.79 12.39 36.53
C MET A 9 -22.10 11.09 36.11
N MET A 10 -22.66 9.92 36.42
CA MET A 10 -22.11 8.63 35.89
C MET A 10 -22.18 8.56 34.35
N HIS A 11 -23.25 9.06 33.73
CA HIS A 11 -23.33 9.10 32.27
C HIS A 11 -22.32 10.12 31.67
N LEU A 12 -22.07 11.25 32.33
CA LEU A 12 -21.09 12.24 31.90
C LEU A 12 -19.66 11.74 32.12
N GLU A 13 -19.39 10.98 33.20
CA GLU A 13 -18.09 10.34 33.43
C GLU A 13 -17.85 9.16 32.47
N GLU A 14 -18.89 8.44 32.03
CA GLU A 14 -18.81 7.42 30.99
C GLU A 14 -18.59 8.04 29.58
N GLU A 15 -19.13 9.23 29.29
CA GLU A 15 -18.86 9.94 28.04
C GLU A 15 -17.47 10.60 28.00
N GLU A 16 -16.94 11.08 29.12
CA GLU A 16 -15.58 11.64 29.21
C GLU A 16 -14.46 10.59 29.06
N GLY A 17 -14.79 9.30 29.18
CA GLY A 17 -13.84 8.18 29.03
C GLY A 17 -13.88 7.46 27.67
N MET A 18 -14.86 7.74 26.81
CA MET A 18 -15.04 7.02 25.56
C MET A 18 -14.16 7.63 24.44
N LYS A 19 -13.10 6.93 24.09
CA LYS A 19 -12.19 7.33 22.98
C LYS A 19 -12.97 7.51 21.71
N ARG A 20 -12.91 8.70 21.10
CA ARG A 20 -13.56 8.95 19.81
C ARG A 20 -13.00 8.00 18.74
N LYS A 21 -13.91 7.34 18.02
CA LYS A 21 -13.56 6.45 16.92
C LYS A 21 -13.06 7.24 15.71
N CYS A 22 -12.20 6.64 14.90
CA CYS A 22 -11.58 7.33 13.78
C CYS A 22 -11.69 6.49 12.50
N LEU A 23 -12.11 7.13 11.40
CA LEU A 23 -12.14 6.61 10.05
C LEU A 23 -11.12 7.38 9.20
N LEU A 24 -10.10 6.68 8.69
CA LEU A 24 -9.14 7.23 7.76
C LEU A 24 -9.43 6.66 6.37
N ILE A 25 -9.62 7.54 5.38
CA ILE A 25 -9.91 7.19 4.00
C ILE A 25 -8.75 7.68 3.15
N LEU A 26 -8.05 6.76 2.51
CA LEU A 26 -6.90 7.03 1.69
C LEU A 26 -7.20 6.72 0.22
N GLY A 27 -7.04 7.75 -0.63
CA GLY A 27 -7.03 7.61 -2.08
C GLY A 27 -5.60 7.52 -2.58
N ASP A 28 -5.14 6.30 -2.87
CA ASP A 28 -3.79 6.03 -3.32
C ASP A 28 -3.44 6.84 -4.57
N GLY A 29 -2.28 7.47 -4.57
CA GLY A 29 -1.78 8.25 -5.71
C GLY A 29 -2.67 9.42 -6.15
N MET A 30 -3.62 9.86 -5.30
CA MET A 30 -4.64 10.86 -5.66
C MET A 30 -4.03 12.24 -5.95
N ALA A 31 -2.94 12.62 -5.25
CA ALA A 31 -2.25 13.88 -5.47
C ALA A 31 -1.49 13.91 -6.80
N ASP A 32 -1.34 15.13 -7.34
CA ASP A 32 -0.67 15.37 -8.62
C ASP A 32 -0.13 16.81 -8.70
N GLU A 33 0.67 17.09 -9.71
CA GLU A 33 1.14 18.42 -10.05
C GLU A 33 0.09 19.22 -10.86
N PRO A 34 0.17 20.56 -10.87
CA PRO A 34 -0.69 21.40 -11.72
C PRO A 34 -0.50 21.11 -13.22
N ILE A 35 -1.61 20.91 -13.95
CA ILE A 35 -1.63 20.53 -15.36
C ILE A 35 -2.07 21.72 -16.23
N GLU A 36 -1.29 22.09 -17.25
CA GLU A 36 -1.59 23.21 -18.15
C GLU A 36 -2.97 23.08 -18.82
N ALA A 37 -3.35 21.86 -19.24
CA ALA A 37 -4.65 21.60 -19.87
C ALA A 37 -5.85 21.84 -18.94
N LEU A 38 -5.63 21.83 -17.63
CA LEU A 38 -6.62 22.13 -16.59
C LEU A 38 -6.55 23.60 -16.11
N GLY A 39 -5.87 24.49 -16.84
CA GLY A 39 -5.68 25.87 -16.41
C GLY A 39 -4.76 26.01 -15.19
N LYS A 40 -3.79 25.10 -15.07
CA LYS A 40 -2.84 24.98 -13.93
C LYS A 40 -3.48 24.54 -12.61
N MET A 41 -4.55 23.80 -12.68
CA MET A 41 -5.10 23.05 -11.55
C MET A 41 -4.51 21.63 -11.53
N SER A 42 -4.38 21.06 -10.34
CA SER A 42 -4.15 19.60 -10.21
C SER A 42 -5.45 18.84 -10.53
N PRO A 43 -5.39 17.53 -10.79
CA PRO A 43 -6.60 16.71 -10.90
C PRO A 43 -7.50 16.80 -9.68
N LEU A 44 -6.92 16.94 -8.48
CA LEU A 44 -7.65 17.10 -7.23
C LEU A 44 -8.38 18.46 -7.14
N GLU A 45 -7.74 19.54 -7.58
CA GLU A 45 -8.38 20.87 -7.71
C GLU A 45 -9.48 20.91 -8.79
N TYR A 46 -9.34 20.07 -9.83
CA TYR A 46 -10.27 20.06 -10.97
C TYR A 46 -11.49 19.18 -10.75
N ALA A 47 -11.33 18.07 -10.03
CA ALA A 47 -12.40 17.12 -9.74
C ALA A 47 -13.50 17.77 -8.89
N SER A 48 -14.75 17.31 -9.07
CA SER A 48 -15.87 17.74 -8.23
C SER A 48 -15.87 16.94 -6.91
N THR A 49 -15.39 17.55 -5.84
CA THR A 49 -15.19 16.90 -4.53
C THR A 49 -15.93 17.59 -3.38
N PRO A 50 -17.27 17.75 -3.45
CA PRO A 50 -18.03 18.52 -2.46
C PRO A 50 -17.96 17.93 -1.03
N ASN A 51 -17.75 16.62 -0.88
CA ASN A 51 -17.65 15.96 0.42
C ASN A 51 -16.26 16.15 1.04
N MET A 52 -15.17 16.00 0.26
CA MET A 52 -13.81 16.34 0.70
C MET A 52 -13.72 17.83 1.06
N ASP A 53 -14.32 18.71 0.26
CA ASP A 53 -14.43 20.13 0.55
C ASP A 53 -15.20 20.42 1.85
N THR A 54 -16.20 19.61 2.16
CA THR A 54 -16.92 19.71 3.43
C THR A 54 -16.03 19.37 4.62
N ILE A 55 -15.17 18.34 4.48
CA ILE A 55 -14.15 18.02 5.49
C ILE A 55 -13.16 19.17 5.63
N ALA A 56 -12.66 19.71 4.51
CA ALA A 56 -11.72 20.84 4.52
C ALA A 56 -12.30 22.08 5.21
N ARG A 57 -13.53 22.47 4.87
CA ARG A 57 -14.19 23.66 5.44
C ARG A 57 -14.58 23.54 6.92
N ASN A 58 -14.93 22.34 7.36
CA ASN A 58 -15.41 22.11 8.74
C ASN A 58 -14.36 21.42 9.62
N GLY A 59 -13.21 21.15 9.06
CA GLY A 59 -12.08 20.48 9.70
C GLY A 59 -10.81 21.30 9.62
N ARG A 60 -9.70 20.64 9.76
CA ARG A 60 -8.35 21.22 9.67
C ARG A 60 -7.54 20.50 8.62
N MET A 61 -6.71 21.25 7.90
CA MET A 61 -5.85 20.74 6.85
C MET A 61 -4.36 20.91 7.17
N GLY A 62 -3.55 20.18 6.41
CA GLY A 62 -2.10 20.30 6.37
C GLY A 62 -1.50 19.47 5.26
N LEU A 63 -0.18 19.48 5.19
CA LEU A 63 0.61 18.65 4.31
C LEU A 63 1.30 17.53 5.11
N LEU A 64 1.35 16.35 4.52
CA LEU A 64 1.92 15.15 5.13
C LEU A 64 3.10 14.65 4.31
N GLU A 65 4.29 14.59 4.91
CA GLU A 65 5.47 13.92 4.35
C GLU A 65 5.36 12.41 4.67
N THR A 66 4.85 11.65 3.73
CA THR A 66 4.63 10.20 3.86
C THR A 66 5.85 9.37 3.51
N VAL A 67 6.68 9.87 2.57
CA VAL A 67 7.92 9.23 2.12
C VAL A 67 9.10 10.01 2.67
N PRO A 68 9.80 9.50 3.71
CA PRO A 68 10.96 10.19 4.26
C PRO A 68 12.12 10.30 3.27
N PRO A 69 13.01 11.31 3.41
CA PRO A 69 14.18 11.45 2.58
C PRO A 69 15.05 10.18 2.56
N GLY A 70 15.47 9.75 1.37
CA GLY A 70 16.34 8.59 1.18
C GLY A 70 15.59 7.28 0.92
N PHE A 71 14.26 7.32 0.91
CA PHE A 71 13.42 6.19 0.48
C PHE A 71 12.89 6.43 -0.93
N GLU A 72 12.79 5.36 -1.70
CA GLU A 72 12.05 5.37 -2.97
C GLU A 72 10.55 5.53 -2.67
N PRO A 73 9.83 6.40 -3.41
CA PRO A 73 8.41 6.58 -3.21
C PRO A 73 7.63 5.32 -3.62
N GLY A 74 6.72 4.90 -2.74
CA GLY A 74 5.89 3.73 -2.95
C GLY A 74 4.93 3.49 -1.80
N SER A 75 3.84 2.77 -2.08
CA SER A 75 2.77 2.52 -1.11
C SER A 75 3.23 1.73 0.13
N ASP A 76 4.31 0.94 0.03
CA ASP A 76 4.89 0.23 1.18
C ASP A 76 5.48 1.18 2.22
N VAL A 77 6.32 2.11 1.78
CA VAL A 77 6.94 3.13 2.64
C VAL A 77 5.88 4.13 3.13
N ALA A 78 5.05 4.64 2.22
CA ALA A 78 4.08 5.68 2.53
C ALA A 78 2.99 5.18 3.49
N ASN A 79 2.40 4.01 3.27
CA ASN A 79 1.35 3.49 4.14
C ASN A 79 1.90 3.04 5.52
N LEU A 80 3.14 2.51 5.58
CA LEU A 80 3.81 2.25 6.85
C LEU A 80 3.95 3.56 7.67
N SER A 81 4.38 4.63 6.99
CA SER A 81 4.53 5.97 7.56
C SER A 81 3.19 6.54 8.06
N VAL A 82 2.14 6.49 7.24
CA VAL A 82 0.78 6.96 7.59
C VAL A 82 0.20 6.20 8.79
N LEU A 83 0.50 4.90 8.93
CA LEU A 83 0.12 4.10 10.09
C LEU A 83 0.97 4.39 11.35
N GLY A 84 1.91 5.36 11.25
CA GLY A 84 2.69 5.83 12.38
C GLY A 84 3.96 5.04 12.66
N TYR A 85 4.33 4.14 11.77
CA TYR A 85 5.58 3.40 11.85
C TYR A 85 6.64 4.07 10.99
N ASP A 86 7.64 4.69 11.62
CA ASP A 86 8.71 5.40 10.92
C ASP A 86 9.47 4.42 9.99
N PRO A 87 9.44 4.62 8.66
CA PRO A 87 10.13 3.73 7.73
C PRO A 87 11.64 3.64 7.98
N ALA A 88 12.27 4.70 8.49
CA ALA A 88 13.68 4.69 8.82
C ALA A 88 14.03 3.72 9.95
N LEU A 89 13.08 3.37 10.80
CA LEU A 89 13.24 2.42 11.89
C LEU A 89 12.74 1.01 11.55
N TYR A 90 11.70 0.91 10.74
CA TYR A 90 10.92 -0.31 10.62
C TYR A 90 10.87 -0.91 9.22
N TYR A 91 11.15 -0.14 8.17
CA TYR A 91 11.09 -0.69 6.81
C TYR A 91 12.31 -1.57 6.53
N THR A 92 12.08 -2.85 6.30
CA THR A 92 13.15 -3.84 6.05
C THR A 92 13.18 -4.30 4.60
N GLY A 93 12.13 -4.00 3.83
CA GLY A 93 11.95 -4.44 2.45
C GLY A 93 10.52 -4.89 2.20
N ARG A 94 10.18 -5.12 0.96
CA ARG A 94 8.84 -5.47 0.50
C ARG A 94 8.51 -6.96 0.69
N GLY A 95 9.54 -7.83 0.62
CA GLY A 95 9.39 -9.27 0.75
C GLY A 95 8.64 -9.73 2.01
N PRO A 96 9.03 -9.29 3.22
CA PRO A 96 8.35 -9.70 4.45
C PRO A 96 6.91 -9.18 4.56
N LEU A 97 6.59 -8.03 3.95
CA LEU A 97 5.22 -7.52 3.90
C LEU A 97 4.33 -8.42 3.02
N GLU A 98 4.86 -8.87 1.89
CA GLU A 98 4.16 -9.82 1.02
C GLU A 98 4.06 -11.22 1.67
N ALA A 99 5.11 -11.68 2.38
CA ALA A 99 5.06 -12.92 3.16
C ALA A 99 3.89 -12.88 4.17
N ALA A 100 3.79 -11.80 4.95
CA ALA A 100 2.71 -11.61 5.89
C ALA A 100 1.33 -11.58 5.21
N SER A 101 1.21 -10.94 4.03
CA SER A 101 -0.02 -10.96 3.24
C SER A 101 -0.43 -12.35 2.79
N MET A 102 0.52 -13.17 2.40
CA MET A 102 0.29 -14.56 1.99
C MET A 102 0.02 -15.50 3.18
N GLY A 103 0.16 -15.02 4.42
CA GLY A 103 0.06 -15.84 5.63
C GLY A 103 1.27 -16.76 5.83
N VAL A 104 2.42 -16.37 5.30
CA VAL A 104 3.70 -17.07 5.50
C VAL A 104 4.35 -16.55 6.77
N ASP A 105 4.46 -17.40 7.78
CA ASP A 105 5.16 -17.08 9.01
C ASP A 105 6.67 -17.19 8.79
N LEU A 106 7.39 -16.11 9.07
CA LEU A 106 8.84 -16.03 8.98
C LEU A 106 9.47 -16.22 10.37
N ALA A 107 10.51 -17.05 10.45
CA ALA A 107 11.36 -17.09 11.64
C ALA A 107 12.16 -15.78 11.78
N GLU A 108 12.76 -15.54 12.95
CA GLU A 108 13.43 -14.28 13.28
C GLU A 108 14.59 -13.95 12.33
N ASP A 109 15.28 -14.96 11.83
CA ASP A 109 16.44 -14.86 10.92
C ASP A 109 16.13 -15.25 9.48
N ASP A 110 14.85 -15.44 9.12
CA ASP A 110 14.43 -15.62 7.74
C ASP A 110 14.47 -14.31 6.96
N ILE A 111 14.94 -14.38 5.73
CA ILE A 111 14.83 -13.26 4.77
C ILE A 111 13.83 -13.63 3.69
N ALA A 112 12.76 -12.87 3.60
CA ALA A 112 11.79 -13.01 2.53
C ALA A 112 12.13 -12.06 1.37
N TYR A 113 12.20 -12.58 0.16
CA TYR A 113 12.41 -11.83 -1.08
C TYR A 113 11.16 -11.92 -1.95
N ARG A 114 10.73 -10.79 -2.51
CA ARG A 114 9.90 -10.86 -3.72
C ARG A 114 10.65 -11.67 -4.78
N CYS A 115 9.95 -12.52 -5.50
CA CYS A 115 10.56 -13.41 -6.47
C CYS A 115 9.75 -13.42 -7.76
N ASN A 116 10.19 -12.62 -8.75
CA ASN A 116 9.52 -12.58 -10.04
C ASN A 116 9.92 -13.79 -10.90
N LEU A 117 8.95 -14.31 -11.66
CA LEU A 117 9.25 -15.08 -12.87
C LEU A 117 9.57 -14.10 -13.99
N VAL A 118 10.75 -14.21 -14.58
CA VAL A 118 11.26 -13.26 -15.60
C VAL A 118 11.67 -13.96 -16.87
N THR A 119 11.73 -13.20 -17.98
CA THR A 119 12.36 -13.65 -19.24
C THR A 119 13.70 -12.97 -19.39
N ILE A 120 14.76 -13.75 -19.37
CA ILE A 120 16.13 -13.31 -19.68
C ILE A 120 16.55 -13.99 -20.98
N ARG A 121 17.01 -13.20 -21.96
CA ARG A 121 17.51 -13.70 -23.22
C ARG A 121 18.89 -13.11 -23.51
N ASP A 122 19.86 -13.96 -23.82
CA ASP A 122 21.26 -13.55 -24.12
C ASP A 122 21.88 -12.66 -23.01
N GLY A 123 21.49 -12.90 -21.74
CA GLY A 123 21.95 -12.15 -20.59
C GLY A 123 21.32 -10.77 -20.43
N VAL A 124 20.23 -10.48 -21.15
CA VAL A 124 19.45 -9.22 -21.08
C VAL A 124 18.09 -9.52 -20.44
N MET A 125 17.62 -8.66 -19.54
CA MET A 125 16.26 -8.69 -19.02
C MET A 125 15.28 -8.31 -20.13
N GLU A 126 14.58 -9.26 -20.71
CA GLU A 126 13.65 -9.03 -21.80
C GLU A 126 12.25 -8.67 -21.29
N ASP A 127 11.79 -9.37 -20.25
CA ASP A 127 10.49 -9.12 -19.63
C ASP A 127 10.51 -9.47 -18.14
N PHE A 128 10.08 -8.56 -17.29
CA PHE A 128 10.10 -8.70 -15.82
C PHE A 128 8.93 -9.53 -15.27
N SER A 129 7.99 -9.95 -16.13
CA SER A 129 6.74 -10.62 -15.79
C SER A 129 6.56 -11.97 -16.50
N ALA A 130 7.57 -12.41 -17.27
CA ALA A 130 7.47 -13.55 -18.19
C ALA A 130 6.21 -13.45 -19.09
N GLY A 131 5.96 -12.24 -19.65
CA GLY A 131 4.79 -11.98 -20.48
C GLY A 131 3.48 -12.10 -19.72
N HIS A 132 3.41 -11.60 -18.50
CA HIS A 132 2.27 -11.73 -17.59
C HIS A 132 1.78 -13.18 -17.48
N ILE A 133 2.72 -14.08 -17.14
CA ILE A 133 2.43 -15.51 -16.96
C ILE A 133 1.24 -15.73 -16.03
N SER A 134 0.37 -16.71 -16.32
CA SER A 134 -0.80 -16.97 -15.45
C SER A 134 -0.37 -17.53 -14.09
N SER A 135 -1.23 -17.39 -13.09
CA SER A 135 -0.95 -17.91 -11.73
C SER A 135 -0.81 -19.44 -11.74
N GLU A 136 -1.59 -20.14 -12.55
CA GLU A 136 -1.53 -21.59 -12.70
C GLU A 136 -0.19 -22.03 -13.30
N GLU A 137 0.25 -21.39 -14.39
CA GLU A 137 1.53 -21.65 -15.04
C GLU A 137 2.71 -21.33 -14.10
N GLY A 138 2.62 -20.22 -13.36
CA GLY A 138 3.62 -19.81 -12.36
C GLY A 138 3.73 -20.83 -11.22
N MET A 139 2.60 -21.33 -10.74
CA MET A 139 2.55 -22.33 -9.68
C MET A 139 3.20 -23.65 -10.11
N GLU A 140 2.98 -24.12 -11.34
CA GLU A 140 3.61 -25.32 -11.88
C GLU A 140 5.15 -25.17 -11.92
N LEU A 141 5.65 -24.03 -12.39
CA LEU A 141 7.09 -23.74 -12.44
C LEU A 141 7.71 -23.66 -11.05
N PHE A 142 7.07 -22.97 -10.11
CA PHE A 142 7.56 -22.85 -8.74
C PHE A 142 7.54 -24.18 -7.99
N SER A 143 6.55 -25.04 -8.23
CA SER A 143 6.51 -26.38 -7.65
C SER A 143 7.67 -27.24 -8.14
N SER A 144 7.96 -27.22 -9.45
CA SER A 144 9.09 -27.95 -10.02
C SER A 144 10.44 -27.40 -9.53
N LEU A 145 10.55 -26.09 -9.36
CA LEU A 145 11.76 -25.46 -8.82
C LEU A 145 11.97 -25.82 -7.34
N GLN A 146 10.91 -25.89 -6.53
CA GLN A 146 11.02 -26.27 -5.11
C GLN A 146 11.57 -27.69 -4.94
N GLU A 147 11.28 -28.61 -5.87
CA GLU A 147 11.84 -29.96 -5.83
C GLU A 147 13.38 -29.97 -6.05
N ALA A 148 13.90 -28.97 -6.75
CA ALA A 148 15.33 -28.83 -7.05
C ALA A 148 16.10 -28.00 -6.01
N LEU A 149 15.41 -27.21 -5.16
CA LEU A 149 16.01 -26.32 -4.17
C LEU A 149 15.62 -26.77 -2.75
N THR A 150 16.62 -26.99 -1.88
CA THR A 150 16.42 -27.47 -0.49
C THR A 150 16.69 -26.40 0.56
N ASP A 151 17.47 -25.37 0.23
CA ASP A 151 17.94 -24.35 1.18
C ASP A 151 17.03 -23.12 1.27
N VAL A 152 15.96 -23.10 0.47
CA VAL A 152 14.98 -22.03 0.42
C VAL A 152 13.56 -22.60 0.37
N SER A 153 12.60 -21.82 0.85
CA SER A 153 11.17 -22.11 0.67
C SER A 153 10.60 -21.18 -0.38
N LEU A 154 9.87 -21.76 -1.34
CA LEU A 154 9.24 -21.04 -2.44
C LEU A 154 7.72 -21.02 -2.26
N TYR A 155 7.13 -19.84 -2.34
CA TYR A 155 5.67 -19.66 -2.22
C TYR A 155 5.13 -19.04 -3.49
N PRO A 156 4.33 -19.78 -4.27
CA PRO A 156 3.68 -19.23 -5.45
C PRO A 156 2.63 -18.18 -5.05
N GLY A 157 2.64 -17.07 -5.76
CA GLY A 157 1.71 -15.96 -5.59
C GLY A 157 0.82 -15.76 -6.81
N ILE A 158 0.59 -14.51 -7.19
CA ILE A 158 -0.29 -14.16 -8.31
C ILE A 158 0.57 -13.86 -9.54
N SER A 159 0.33 -14.60 -10.64
CA SER A 159 1.03 -14.42 -11.92
C SER A 159 2.56 -14.58 -11.74
N TYR A 160 3.33 -13.61 -12.17
CA TYR A 160 4.79 -13.59 -12.05
C TYR A 160 5.30 -13.23 -10.65
N ARG A 161 4.44 -12.76 -9.75
CA ARG A 161 4.78 -12.28 -8.39
C ARG A 161 4.71 -13.42 -7.40
N ASN A 162 5.85 -13.86 -6.91
CA ASN A 162 6.01 -14.97 -5.99
C ASN A 162 6.95 -14.56 -4.84
N LEU A 163 7.16 -15.46 -3.89
CA LEU A 163 8.01 -15.24 -2.73
C LEU A 163 9.08 -16.33 -2.63
N LEU A 164 10.29 -15.92 -2.28
CA LEU A 164 11.40 -16.80 -1.88
C LEU A 164 11.76 -16.47 -0.43
N VAL A 165 11.77 -17.47 0.44
CA VAL A 165 12.23 -17.34 1.81
C VAL A 165 13.57 -18.07 1.95
N LEU A 166 14.60 -17.32 2.30
CA LEU A 166 15.91 -17.85 2.63
C LEU A 166 16.02 -18.00 4.14
N HIS A 167 16.17 -19.24 4.62
CA HIS A 167 16.31 -19.54 6.02
C HIS A 167 17.71 -19.17 6.52
N HIS A 168 17.78 -18.58 7.72
CA HIS A 168 19.02 -18.09 8.34
C HIS A 168 19.81 -17.11 7.46
N GLY A 169 19.09 -16.27 6.69
CA GLY A 169 19.69 -15.31 5.78
C GLY A 169 20.38 -14.15 6.50
N LYS A 170 21.29 -13.50 5.79
CA LYS A 170 22.01 -12.29 6.26
C LYS A 170 21.64 -11.04 5.48
N GLY A 171 20.88 -11.23 4.41
CA GLY A 171 20.40 -10.18 3.51
C GLY A 171 21.33 -9.90 2.33
N SER A 172 20.70 -9.63 1.21
CA SER A 172 21.34 -9.18 -0.04
C SER A 172 20.45 -8.20 -0.75
N SER A 173 21.05 -7.20 -1.39
CA SER A 173 20.35 -6.25 -2.24
C SER A 173 20.33 -6.73 -3.68
N SER A 174 19.23 -6.45 -4.38
CA SER A 174 19.11 -6.64 -5.82
C SER A 174 18.18 -5.57 -6.40
N THR A 175 18.43 -5.20 -7.66
CA THR A 175 17.63 -4.20 -8.34
C THR A 175 16.27 -4.79 -8.75
N PRO A 176 15.16 -4.04 -8.65
CA PRO A 176 13.87 -4.47 -9.16
C PRO A 176 13.95 -4.83 -10.67
N PRO A 177 13.37 -5.94 -11.12
CA PRO A 177 13.55 -6.40 -12.51
C PRO A 177 12.88 -5.48 -13.55
N HIS A 178 11.85 -4.72 -13.16
CA HIS A 178 11.18 -3.76 -14.03
C HIS A 178 12.03 -2.51 -14.34
N ASP A 179 13.01 -2.19 -13.50
CA ASP A 179 13.91 -1.04 -13.71
C ASP A 179 15.04 -1.34 -14.70
N ILE A 180 15.22 -2.62 -15.03
CA ILE A 180 16.34 -3.09 -15.86
C ILE A 180 15.90 -3.77 -17.16
N VAL A 181 14.66 -3.59 -17.57
CA VAL A 181 14.17 -4.12 -18.85
C VAL A 181 15.01 -3.55 -20.00
N GLY A 182 15.47 -4.42 -20.91
CA GLY A 182 16.36 -4.09 -22.02
C GLY A 182 17.84 -3.95 -21.63
N GLN A 183 18.23 -4.19 -20.37
CA GLN A 183 19.60 -4.04 -19.90
C GLN A 183 20.26 -5.38 -19.62
N PRO A 184 21.62 -5.49 -19.77
CA PRO A 184 22.38 -6.68 -19.35
C PRO A 184 22.29 -6.89 -17.85
N ILE A 185 21.87 -8.10 -17.41
CA ILE A 185 21.60 -8.40 -16.01
C ILE A 185 22.84 -8.47 -15.11
N ARG A 186 24.03 -8.66 -15.70
CA ARG A 186 25.26 -8.95 -14.93
C ARG A 186 25.59 -7.90 -13.88
N SER A 187 25.29 -6.63 -14.14
CA SER A 187 25.56 -5.51 -13.20
C SER A 187 24.54 -5.42 -12.05
N TYR A 188 23.40 -6.09 -12.21
CA TYR A 188 22.23 -6.01 -11.34
C TYR A 188 21.95 -7.28 -10.55
N LEU A 189 22.81 -8.30 -10.71
CA LEU A 189 22.73 -9.54 -9.91
C LEU A 189 22.78 -9.21 -8.40
N PRO A 190 22.20 -10.07 -7.54
CA PRO A 190 22.25 -9.90 -6.10
C PRO A 190 23.62 -9.59 -5.56
N LYS A 191 23.72 -8.71 -4.56
CA LYS A 191 24.97 -8.29 -3.89
C LYS A 191 24.74 -8.32 -2.38
N GLY A 192 25.71 -8.86 -1.65
CA GLY A 192 25.62 -8.96 -0.19
C GLY A 192 25.98 -10.35 0.29
N ALA A 193 25.64 -10.65 1.54
CA ALA A 193 26.08 -11.87 2.21
C ALA A 193 25.46 -13.15 1.62
N ASP A 194 24.23 -13.04 1.08
CA ASP A 194 23.49 -14.18 0.52
C ASP A 194 23.50 -14.19 -1.02
N ALA A 195 24.34 -13.35 -1.66
CA ALA A 195 24.36 -13.20 -3.11
C ALA A 195 24.61 -14.53 -3.83
N ASP A 196 25.55 -15.34 -3.35
CA ASP A 196 25.92 -16.60 -3.97
C ASP A 196 24.75 -17.60 -3.97
N ILE A 197 23.98 -17.70 -2.87
CA ILE A 197 22.83 -18.60 -2.80
C ILE A 197 21.68 -18.12 -3.66
N LEU A 198 21.44 -16.81 -3.72
CA LEU A 198 20.38 -16.23 -4.58
C LEU A 198 20.75 -16.44 -6.08
N CYS A 199 22.00 -16.19 -6.45
CA CYS A 199 22.48 -16.47 -7.82
C CYS A 199 22.37 -17.95 -8.17
N HIS A 200 22.70 -18.86 -7.23
CA HIS A 200 22.51 -20.28 -7.41
C HIS A 200 21.02 -20.64 -7.64
N CYS A 201 20.10 -20.07 -6.87
CA CYS A 201 18.68 -20.28 -7.10
C CYS A 201 18.23 -19.80 -8.50
N MET A 202 18.78 -18.68 -8.99
CA MET A 202 18.53 -18.19 -10.34
C MET A 202 19.07 -19.16 -11.41
N GLU A 203 20.29 -19.69 -11.24
CA GLU A 203 20.90 -20.66 -12.15
C GLU A 203 20.09 -21.97 -12.20
N VAL A 204 19.75 -22.54 -11.05
CA VAL A 204 18.92 -23.75 -10.96
C VAL A 204 17.55 -23.51 -11.62
N SER A 205 16.94 -22.33 -11.40
CA SER A 205 15.67 -22.01 -12.05
C SER A 205 15.79 -22.00 -13.58
N ALA A 206 16.90 -21.48 -14.12
CA ALA A 206 17.12 -21.47 -15.57
C ALA A 206 17.25 -22.89 -16.13
N GLU A 207 17.90 -23.81 -15.40
CA GLU A 207 17.99 -25.21 -15.79
C GLU A 207 16.64 -25.92 -15.75
N VAL A 208 15.89 -25.78 -14.64
CA VAL A 208 14.56 -26.40 -14.46
C VAL A 208 13.55 -25.89 -15.48
N PHE A 209 13.61 -24.61 -15.82
CA PHE A 209 12.64 -23.96 -16.70
C PHE A 209 12.91 -24.17 -18.19
N ALA A 210 14.13 -24.52 -18.60
CA ALA A 210 14.56 -24.62 -20.00
C ALA A 210 13.64 -25.51 -20.84
N ASP A 211 13.37 -26.72 -20.37
CA ASP A 211 12.54 -27.70 -21.08
C ASP A 211 11.21 -27.98 -20.37
N HIS A 212 10.79 -27.10 -19.45
CA HIS A 212 9.55 -27.29 -18.70
C HIS A 212 8.32 -27.23 -19.62
N PRO A 213 7.34 -28.16 -19.48
CA PRO A 213 6.17 -28.22 -20.37
C PRO A 213 5.37 -26.91 -20.48
N VAL A 214 5.30 -26.12 -19.40
CA VAL A 214 4.68 -24.80 -19.39
C VAL A 214 5.38 -23.87 -20.39
N ASN A 215 6.71 -23.78 -20.32
CA ASN A 215 7.48 -22.91 -21.20
C ASN A 215 7.46 -23.35 -22.66
N LEU A 216 7.52 -24.65 -22.93
CA LEU A 216 7.39 -25.17 -24.30
C LEU A 216 6.05 -24.77 -24.91
N LYS A 217 4.94 -24.92 -24.17
CA LYS A 217 3.62 -24.48 -24.65
C LYS A 217 3.52 -22.97 -24.87
N ARG A 218 4.17 -22.17 -24.02
CA ARG A 218 4.22 -20.70 -24.16
C ARG A 218 4.98 -20.28 -25.39
N ILE A 219 6.14 -20.90 -25.65
CA ILE A 219 6.95 -20.68 -26.86
C ILE A 219 6.17 -21.04 -28.13
N GLU A 220 5.47 -22.17 -28.14
CA GLU A 220 4.60 -22.58 -29.25
C GLU A 220 3.50 -21.55 -29.57
N LYS A 221 3.00 -20.86 -28.54
CA LYS A 221 1.98 -19.80 -28.64
C LYS A 221 2.59 -18.41 -28.94
N GLY A 222 3.91 -18.28 -29.06
CA GLY A 222 4.59 -17.01 -29.24
C GLY A 222 4.56 -16.09 -28.01
N GLN A 223 4.39 -16.68 -26.81
CA GLN A 223 4.41 -15.97 -25.53
C GLN A 223 5.81 -16.02 -24.92
N PHE A 224 6.15 -15.04 -24.08
CA PHE A 224 7.41 -15.05 -23.34
C PHE A 224 7.45 -16.21 -22.33
N PRO A 225 8.46 -17.11 -22.36
CA PRO A 225 8.66 -18.12 -21.33
C PRO A 225 9.26 -17.51 -20.07
N ALA A 226 9.01 -18.07 -18.90
CA ALA A 226 9.79 -17.77 -17.72
C ALA A 226 11.14 -18.50 -17.82
N THR A 227 12.24 -17.77 -17.94
CA THR A 227 13.58 -18.39 -18.10
C THR A 227 14.41 -18.35 -16.83
N SER A 228 13.99 -17.60 -15.80
CA SER A 228 14.63 -17.57 -14.50
C SER A 228 13.67 -16.98 -13.46
N ILE A 229 14.02 -17.17 -12.19
CA ILE A 229 13.50 -16.34 -11.10
C ILE A 229 14.37 -15.10 -10.92
N TRP A 230 13.79 -14.05 -10.30
CA TRP A 230 14.52 -12.83 -9.92
C TRP A 230 14.14 -12.42 -8.50
N PRO A 231 14.95 -12.80 -7.47
CA PRO A 231 14.73 -12.38 -6.08
C PRO A 231 15.14 -10.92 -5.88
N TRP A 232 14.29 -10.11 -5.22
CA TRP A 232 14.54 -8.69 -4.97
C TRP A 232 13.76 -8.16 -3.75
N SER A 233 14.11 -6.97 -3.27
CA SER A 233 13.49 -6.30 -2.11
C SER A 233 13.35 -7.23 -0.89
N GLY A 234 14.45 -7.90 -0.55
CA GLY A 234 14.51 -8.82 0.58
C GLY A 234 14.58 -8.12 1.93
N GLY A 235 14.00 -8.75 2.95
CA GLY A 235 14.07 -8.26 4.32
C GLY A 235 13.57 -9.28 5.34
N GLN A 236 13.82 -8.98 6.61
CA GLN A 236 13.25 -9.68 7.77
C GLN A 236 11.88 -9.10 8.11
N THR A 237 11.07 -9.85 8.85
CA THR A 237 9.82 -9.29 9.40
C THR A 237 10.12 -8.02 10.19
N PRO A 238 9.46 -6.88 9.87
CA PRO A 238 9.59 -5.66 10.65
C PRO A 238 9.21 -5.89 12.12
N LYS A 239 10.07 -5.51 13.05
CA LYS A 239 9.79 -5.61 14.50
C LYS A 239 9.05 -4.36 14.97
N ILE A 240 7.83 -4.16 14.49
CA ILE A 240 6.97 -3.05 14.93
C ILE A 240 6.14 -3.46 16.14
N PRO A 241 5.83 -2.55 17.07
CA PRO A 241 4.81 -2.79 18.08
C PRO A 241 3.46 -3.00 17.39
N SER A 242 2.59 -3.82 17.97
CA SER A 242 1.23 -3.91 17.46
C SER A 242 0.52 -2.55 17.56
N PHE A 243 -0.50 -2.35 16.74
CA PHE A 243 -1.30 -1.11 16.73
C PHE A 243 -1.92 -0.84 18.11
N GLU A 244 -2.37 -1.90 18.80
CA GLU A 244 -2.91 -1.80 20.15
C GLU A 244 -1.83 -1.43 21.18
N GLU A 245 -0.63 -2.02 21.08
CA GLU A 245 0.50 -1.63 21.96
C GLU A 245 0.93 -0.17 21.75
N GLN A 246 0.94 0.29 20.51
CA GLN A 246 1.39 1.64 20.18
C GLN A 246 0.36 2.72 20.53
N TYR A 247 -0.92 2.47 20.29
CA TYR A 247 -1.97 3.48 20.42
C TYR A 247 -3.02 3.19 21.50
N GLY A 248 -3.00 2.00 22.08
CA GLY A 248 -4.05 1.55 23.01
C GLY A 248 -5.44 1.50 22.35
N ARG A 249 -5.49 1.20 21.04
CA ARG A 249 -6.71 1.18 20.22
C ARG A 249 -6.74 -0.04 19.33
N SER A 250 -7.91 -0.59 19.11
CA SER A 250 -8.15 -1.63 18.11
C SER A 250 -8.23 -1.02 16.70
N GLY A 251 -7.57 -1.66 15.73
CA GLY A 251 -7.50 -1.16 14.35
C GLY A 251 -7.96 -2.18 13.32
N GLY A 252 -8.55 -1.70 12.21
CA GLY A 252 -8.91 -2.50 11.04
C GLY A 252 -8.40 -1.90 9.74
N MET A 253 -8.13 -2.76 8.76
CA MET A 253 -7.65 -2.40 7.43
C MET A 253 -8.58 -2.93 6.36
N ILE A 254 -9.08 -2.04 5.51
CA ILE A 254 -9.81 -2.35 4.28
C ILE A 254 -8.95 -1.92 3.08
N SER A 255 -8.62 -2.87 2.22
CA SER A 255 -7.87 -2.67 0.98
C SER A 255 -8.27 -3.73 -0.05
N ALA A 256 -7.68 -3.68 -1.23
CA ALA A 256 -7.64 -4.77 -2.20
C ALA A 256 -6.20 -5.15 -2.58
N VAL A 257 -5.22 -4.52 -1.92
CA VAL A 257 -3.79 -4.67 -2.18
C VAL A 257 -3.18 -5.53 -1.11
N ASP A 258 -2.55 -6.63 -1.52
CA ASP A 258 -1.94 -7.60 -0.61
C ASP A 258 -0.90 -6.98 0.32
N LEU A 259 -0.14 -6.02 -0.18
CA LEU A 259 0.86 -5.28 0.59
C LEU A 259 0.27 -4.64 1.86
N LEU A 260 -0.89 -3.99 1.73
CA LEU A 260 -1.58 -3.34 2.85
C LEU A 260 -2.08 -4.35 3.88
N PHE A 261 -2.55 -5.50 3.41
CA PHE A 261 -2.92 -6.61 4.29
C PHE A 261 -1.71 -7.18 5.03
N GLY A 262 -0.53 -7.19 4.38
CA GLY A 262 0.71 -7.56 5.03
C GLY A 262 1.07 -6.62 6.18
N ILE A 263 1.05 -5.31 5.92
CA ILE A 263 1.28 -4.29 6.96
C ILE A 263 0.29 -4.43 8.11
N ALA A 264 -1.01 -4.58 7.79
CA ALA A 264 -2.06 -4.73 8.80
C ALA A 264 -1.82 -5.95 9.71
N ARG A 265 -1.44 -7.10 9.13
CA ARG A 265 -1.16 -8.32 9.91
C ARG A 265 0.05 -8.17 10.83
N ILE A 266 1.14 -7.59 10.33
CA ILE A 266 2.34 -7.34 11.14
C ILE A 266 2.02 -6.36 12.27
N ALA A 267 1.18 -5.36 12.00
CA ALA A 267 0.69 -4.40 13.00
C ALA A 267 -0.40 -4.96 13.93
N GLY A 268 -0.82 -6.22 13.78
CA GLY A 268 -1.88 -6.81 14.60
C GLY A 268 -3.27 -6.20 14.37
N MET A 269 -3.51 -5.57 13.21
CA MET A 269 -4.81 -5.01 12.83
C MET A 269 -5.71 -6.08 12.19
N GLU A 270 -7.02 -5.92 12.34
CA GLU A 270 -8.00 -6.77 11.66
C GLU A 270 -8.01 -6.51 10.15
N VAL A 271 -7.85 -7.56 9.33
CA VAL A 271 -7.97 -7.48 7.88
C VAL A 271 -9.42 -7.70 7.47
N ILE A 272 -10.03 -6.66 6.90
CA ILE A 272 -11.45 -6.67 6.51
C ILE A 272 -11.54 -6.79 4.99
N LYS A 273 -11.97 -7.96 4.51
CA LYS A 273 -12.14 -8.21 3.07
C LYS A 273 -13.54 -7.79 2.62
N VAL A 274 -13.60 -6.98 1.58
CA VAL A 274 -14.84 -6.46 1.00
C VAL A 274 -15.14 -7.17 -0.32
N PRO A 275 -16.29 -7.82 -0.48
CA PRO A 275 -16.66 -8.43 -1.75
C PRO A 275 -16.69 -7.42 -2.90
N GLY A 276 -16.05 -7.76 -4.02
CA GLY A 276 -15.94 -6.88 -5.18
C GLY A 276 -14.95 -5.72 -5.03
N ALA A 277 -14.20 -5.66 -3.93
CA ALA A 277 -13.05 -4.76 -3.85
C ALA A 277 -11.93 -5.26 -4.77
N THR A 278 -11.44 -4.39 -5.62
CA THR A 278 -10.30 -4.61 -6.52
C THR A 278 -9.28 -3.49 -6.34
N GLY A 279 -8.06 -3.69 -6.85
CA GLY A 279 -7.04 -2.63 -6.98
C GLY A 279 -7.23 -1.76 -8.23
N TYR A 280 -8.39 -1.78 -8.89
CA TYR A 280 -8.65 -1.10 -10.16
C TYR A 280 -9.80 -0.10 -10.06
N LEU A 281 -10.06 0.58 -11.18
CA LEU A 281 -11.08 1.64 -11.30
C LEU A 281 -12.52 1.16 -11.06
N ASP A 282 -12.80 -0.12 -11.23
CA ASP A 282 -14.10 -0.76 -11.03
C ASP A 282 -14.32 -1.31 -9.62
N THR A 283 -13.46 -0.94 -8.68
CA THR A 283 -13.54 -1.39 -7.28
C THR A 283 -14.90 -1.06 -6.64
N ASN A 284 -15.30 -1.85 -5.64
CA ASN A 284 -16.50 -1.61 -4.84
C ASN A 284 -16.27 -0.49 -3.80
N TYR A 285 -16.29 0.77 -4.24
CA TYR A 285 -16.11 1.96 -3.38
C TYR A 285 -17.11 2.00 -2.22
N GLU A 286 -18.41 1.84 -2.52
CA GLU A 286 -19.47 1.88 -1.50
C GLU A 286 -19.28 0.75 -0.48
N GLY A 287 -19.00 -0.46 -0.94
CA GLY A 287 -18.74 -1.60 -0.06
C GLY A 287 -17.61 -1.31 0.93
N LYS A 288 -16.50 -0.70 0.49
CA LYS A 288 -15.37 -0.36 1.36
C LYS A 288 -15.82 0.55 2.51
N ILE A 289 -16.62 1.59 2.24
CA ILE A 289 -17.13 2.50 3.28
C ILE A 289 -18.16 1.83 4.19
N ARG A 290 -19.10 1.06 3.62
CA ARG A 290 -20.11 0.34 4.42
C ARG A 290 -19.50 -0.65 5.40
N TYR A 291 -18.51 -1.43 4.96
CA TYR A 291 -17.79 -2.36 5.80
C TYR A 291 -16.95 -1.64 6.88
N ALA A 292 -16.40 -0.46 6.56
CA ALA A 292 -15.68 0.36 7.54
C ALA A 292 -16.61 0.87 8.64
N LEU A 293 -17.76 1.41 8.27
CA LEU A 293 -18.77 1.89 9.24
C LEU A 293 -19.32 0.75 10.11
N ASP A 294 -19.45 -0.45 9.53
CA ASP A 294 -19.86 -1.61 10.29
C ASP A 294 -18.76 -2.03 11.27
N ALA A 295 -17.50 -2.13 10.83
CA ALA A 295 -16.34 -2.46 11.65
C ALA A 295 -16.12 -1.46 12.80
N LEU A 296 -16.38 -0.18 12.58
CA LEU A 296 -16.32 0.83 13.62
C LEU A 296 -17.34 0.65 14.77
N LYS A 297 -18.26 -0.31 14.68
CA LYS A 297 -19.11 -0.66 15.84
C LYS A 297 -18.30 -1.34 16.94
N TRP A 298 -17.25 -2.10 16.59
CA TRP A 298 -16.38 -2.80 17.56
C TRP A 298 -14.92 -2.38 17.53
N LEU A 299 -14.42 -1.75 16.44
CA LEU A 299 -13.07 -1.20 16.35
C LEU A 299 -13.05 0.29 16.69
N ASP A 300 -11.88 0.77 17.14
CA ASP A 300 -11.63 2.19 17.43
C ASP A 300 -11.16 2.97 16.21
N PHE A 301 -10.51 2.28 15.27
CA PHE A 301 -9.91 2.85 14.06
C PHE A 301 -10.12 1.94 12.86
N VAL A 302 -10.51 2.51 11.72
CA VAL A 302 -10.53 1.78 10.46
C VAL A 302 -9.82 2.61 9.38
N TYR A 303 -8.89 1.95 8.70
CA TYR A 303 -8.16 2.45 7.55
C TYR A 303 -8.78 1.90 6.28
N VAL A 304 -9.26 2.77 5.41
CA VAL A 304 -9.85 2.42 4.11
C VAL A 304 -8.92 2.88 3.00
N HIS A 305 -8.41 1.96 2.23
CA HIS A 305 -7.53 2.21 1.10
C HIS A 305 -8.24 1.99 -0.24
N VAL A 306 -8.08 2.94 -1.17
CA VAL A 306 -8.65 2.92 -2.52
C VAL A 306 -7.55 3.19 -3.54
N GLU A 307 -7.14 2.16 -4.27
CA GLU A 307 -6.04 2.15 -5.25
C GLU A 307 -6.35 2.89 -6.56
N ALA A 308 -7.61 3.04 -6.90
CA ALA A 308 -8.05 3.46 -8.23
C ALA A 308 -7.43 4.77 -8.76
N PRO A 309 -7.19 5.84 -7.97
CA PRO A 309 -6.54 7.04 -8.48
C PRO A 309 -5.07 6.81 -8.88
N ASP A 310 -4.35 5.91 -8.19
CA ASP A 310 -2.98 5.54 -8.49
C ASP A 310 -2.88 4.77 -9.81
N GLU A 311 -3.72 3.78 -10.02
CA GLU A 311 -3.81 3.04 -11.29
C GLU A 311 -4.07 3.98 -12.47
N ALA A 312 -4.97 4.96 -12.31
CA ALA A 312 -5.22 5.97 -13.32
C ALA A 312 -3.97 6.86 -13.58
N GLY A 313 -3.21 7.17 -12.53
CA GLY A 313 -1.92 7.86 -12.59
C GLY A 313 -0.90 7.09 -13.42
N HIS A 314 -0.71 5.80 -13.15
CA HIS A 314 0.17 4.91 -13.90
C HIS A 314 -0.23 4.75 -15.37
N LEU A 315 -1.52 4.69 -15.66
CA LEU A 315 -2.04 4.71 -17.04
C LEU A 315 -1.79 6.05 -17.74
N GLY A 316 -1.61 7.14 -16.98
CA GLY A 316 -1.52 8.50 -17.50
C GLY A 316 -2.86 9.00 -18.02
N SER A 317 -3.96 8.52 -17.46
CA SER A 317 -5.32 8.88 -17.86
C SER A 317 -5.91 9.94 -16.92
N LEU A 318 -5.93 11.19 -17.40
CA LEU A 318 -6.54 12.28 -16.65
C LEU A 318 -8.05 12.03 -16.36
N GLU A 319 -8.78 11.56 -17.37
CA GLU A 319 -10.22 11.29 -17.24
C GLU A 319 -10.50 10.26 -16.15
N GLU A 320 -9.75 9.14 -16.15
CA GLU A 320 -9.93 8.09 -15.15
C GLU A 320 -9.46 8.52 -13.75
N LYS A 321 -8.41 9.34 -13.65
CA LYS A 321 -7.93 9.87 -12.36
C LYS A 321 -8.96 10.80 -11.73
N VAL A 322 -9.49 11.75 -12.49
CA VAL A 322 -10.57 12.65 -12.04
C VAL A 322 -11.78 11.83 -11.62
N ARG A 323 -12.20 10.87 -12.45
CA ARG A 323 -13.33 10.00 -12.15
C ARG A 323 -13.13 9.18 -10.87
N ALA A 324 -11.92 8.62 -10.66
CA ALA A 324 -11.62 7.86 -9.44
C ALA A 324 -11.69 8.74 -8.18
N ILE A 325 -11.19 9.98 -8.26
CA ILE A 325 -11.30 10.99 -7.18
C ILE A 325 -12.76 11.31 -6.88
N GLU A 326 -13.56 11.59 -7.92
CA GLU A 326 -14.99 11.91 -7.76
C GLU A 326 -15.78 10.73 -7.18
N ARG A 327 -15.47 9.50 -7.58
CA ARG A 327 -16.09 8.28 -7.00
C ARG A 327 -15.73 8.10 -5.53
N LEU A 328 -14.48 8.40 -5.15
CA LEU A 328 -14.07 8.37 -3.75
C LEU A 328 -14.82 9.44 -2.95
N ASP A 329 -14.98 10.65 -3.51
CA ASP A 329 -15.76 11.74 -2.90
C ASP A 329 -17.22 11.36 -2.69
N GLU A 330 -17.87 10.75 -3.70
CA GLU A 330 -19.26 10.29 -3.59
C GLU A 330 -19.48 9.39 -2.37
N VAL A 331 -18.61 8.39 -2.17
CA VAL A 331 -18.77 7.44 -1.06
C VAL A 331 -18.34 8.03 0.29
N LEU A 332 -17.47 9.03 0.30
CA LEU A 332 -17.15 9.81 1.50
C LEU A 332 -18.40 10.51 2.06
N GLY A 333 -19.34 10.89 1.19
CA GLY A 333 -20.64 11.43 1.60
C GLY A 333 -21.45 10.48 2.48
N ILE A 334 -21.31 9.16 2.31
CA ILE A 334 -21.94 8.16 3.18
C ILE A 334 -21.31 8.21 4.59
N ALA A 335 -19.99 8.29 4.67
CA ALA A 335 -19.30 8.40 5.96
C ALA A 335 -19.68 9.69 6.70
N LEU A 336 -19.76 10.83 5.99
CA LEU A 336 -20.19 12.10 6.58
C LEU A 336 -21.64 12.08 7.09
N ALA A 337 -22.51 11.31 6.47
CA ALA A 337 -23.92 11.22 6.87
C ALA A 337 -24.15 10.23 8.04
N GLU A 338 -23.33 9.20 8.17
CA GLU A 338 -23.60 8.06 9.06
C GLU A 338 -22.61 7.90 10.22
N PHE A 339 -21.51 8.67 10.25
CA PHE A 339 -20.46 8.52 11.26
C PHE A 339 -20.18 9.83 12.00
N ASP A 340 -20.34 9.80 13.32
CA ASP A 340 -20.08 10.92 14.23
C ASP A 340 -18.74 10.74 14.99
N GLY A 341 -17.69 10.47 14.25
CA GLY A 341 -16.33 10.31 14.78
C GLY A 341 -15.34 11.29 14.16
N ILE A 342 -14.07 10.91 14.18
CA ILE A 342 -13.02 11.62 13.48
C ILE A 342 -12.92 11.03 12.07
N ILE A 343 -12.99 11.87 11.03
CA ILE A 343 -12.79 11.44 9.64
C ILE A 343 -11.53 12.13 9.12
N ALA A 344 -10.59 11.35 8.62
CA ALA A 344 -9.42 11.85 7.91
C ALA A 344 -9.44 11.40 6.45
N VAL A 345 -9.07 12.29 5.52
CA VAL A 345 -8.90 11.99 4.10
C VAL A 345 -7.54 12.47 3.63
N LEU A 346 -6.83 11.61 2.87
CA LEU A 346 -5.50 11.89 2.33
C LEU A 346 -5.14 10.92 1.19
N PRO A 347 -4.19 11.27 0.31
CA PRO A 347 -3.41 10.29 -0.47
C PRO A 347 -2.21 9.78 0.35
N ASP A 348 -1.58 8.72 -0.11
CA ASP A 348 -0.30 8.24 0.45
C ASP A 348 0.92 8.86 -0.24
N HIS A 349 0.87 9.08 -1.53
CA HIS A 349 1.88 9.76 -2.34
C HIS A 349 1.25 10.40 -3.58
N PRO A 350 1.94 11.31 -4.27
CA PRO A 350 1.53 11.71 -5.60
C PRO A 350 1.89 10.64 -6.64
N THR A 351 1.02 10.47 -7.65
CA THR A 351 1.31 9.68 -8.86
C THR A 351 1.04 10.55 -10.08
N PRO A 352 1.97 11.49 -10.39
CA PRO A 352 1.75 12.47 -11.43
C PRO A 352 1.56 11.83 -12.81
N LEU A 353 0.47 12.21 -13.49
CA LEU A 353 0.12 11.75 -14.84
C LEU A 353 1.24 11.93 -15.86
N ARG A 354 2.09 12.95 -15.67
CA ARG A 354 3.21 13.25 -16.57
C ARG A 354 4.29 12.19 -16.54
N ILE A 355 4.62 11.68 -15.34
CA ILE A 355 5.72 10.72 -15.16
C ILE A 355 5.25 9.29 -14.99
N LYS A 356 3.96 9.08 -14.69
CA LYS A 356 3.30 7.76 -14.56
C LYS A 356 3.95 6.86 -13.49
N THR A 357 4.48 7.48 -12.46
CA THR A 357 5.07 6.80 -11.30
C THR A 357 5.02 7.74 -10.10
N HIS A 358 5.39 7.23 -8.95
CA HIS A 358 5.28 7.95 -7.68
C HIS A 358 6.33 9.04 -7.52
N THR A 359 6.00 10.07 -6.71
CA THR A 359 6.96 11.05 -6.18
C THR A 359 6.88 11.12 -4.65
N SER A 360 7.88 11.74 -4.04
CA SER A 360 7.97 11.92 -2.59
C SER A 360 7.51 13.29 -2.10
N ASP A 361 6.82 14.06 -2.96
CA ASP A 361 6.29 15.36 -2.56
C ASP A 361 5.25 15.18 -1.44
N PRO A 362 5.16 16.12 -0.47
CA PRO A 362 4.13 16.07 0.55
C PRO A 362 2.72 16.11 -0.02
N VAL A 363 1.82 15.38 0.61
CA VAL A 363 0.44 15.23 0.18
C VAL A 363 -0.54 16.00 1.07
N PRO A 364 -1.68 16.48 0.54
CA PRO A 364 -2.70 17.14 1.33
C PRO A 364 -3.41 16.14 2.26
N PHE A 365 -3.71 16.57 3.48
CA PHE A 365 -4.63 15.83 4.35
C PHE A 365 -5.63 16.77 5.01
N ALA A 366 -6.83 16.26 5.28
CA ALA A 366 -7.86 16.98 6.00
C ALA A 366 -8.48 16.10 7.09
N VAL A 367 -8.82 16.71 8.23
CA VAL A 367 -9.34 16.03 9.41
C VAL A 367 -10.58 16.74 9.92
N LEU A 368 -11.72 16.07 9.86
CA LEU A 368 -12.97 16.50 10.49
C LEU A 368 -13.03 15.98 11.93
N GLY A 369 -13.57 16.81 12.84
CA GLY A 369 -13.76 16.43 14.24
C GLY A 369 -12.63 16.85 15.18
N LYS A 370 -11.66 17.62 14.69
CA LYS A 370 -10.51 18.17 15.44
C LYS A 370 -10.43 19.70 15.41
N GLY A 371 -11.58 20.38 15.40
CA GLY A 371 -11.66 21.81 15.18
C GLY A 371 -11.69 22.14 13.68
N HIS A 372 -11.52 23.42 13.34
CA HIS A 372 -11.52 23.89 11.95
C HIS A 372 -10.44 24.95 11.72
N ASP A 373 -10.10 25.16 10.46
CA ASP A 373 -9.30 26.29 9.97
C ASP A 373 -10.05 27.01 8.81
N ASP A 374 -9.37 27.95 8.14
CA ASP A 374 -9.98 28.77 7.10
C ASP A 374 -9.82 28.19 5.68
N CYS A 375 -9.57 26.89 5.53
CA CYS A 375 -9.44 26.23 4.23
C CYS A 375 -10.81 26.11 3.53
N GLY A 376 -10.84 26.46 2.23
CA GLY A 376 -12.10 26.54 1.47
C GLY A 376 -12.46 25.29 0.69
N SER A 377 -11.46 24.48 0.33
CA SER A 377 -11.59 23.24 -0.46
C SER A 377 -10.47 22.27 -0.15
N TYR A 378 -10.64 21.01 -0.56
CA TYR A 378 -9.62 20.00 -0.40
C TYR A 378 -8.70 19.97 -1.63
N SER A 379 -7.48 20.46 -1.47
CA SER A 379 -6.45 20.43 -2.52
C SER A 379 -5.05 20.61 -1.94
N GLU A 380 -4.03 20.34 -2.74
CA GLU A 380 -2.61 20.55 -2.41
C GLU A 380 -2.38 22.01 -2.01
N ARG A 381 -2.91 22.95 -2.80
CA ARG A 381 -2.73 24.40 -2.59
C ARG A 381 -3.43 24.93 -1.34
N GLU A 382 -4.62 24.44 -1.03
CA GLU A 382 -5.33 24.83 0.19
C GLU A 382 -4.67 24.22 1.43
N ALA A 383 -4.14 22.99 1.33
CA ALA A 383 -3.43 22.31 2.42
C ALA A 383 -2.17 23.08 2.88
N GLU A 384 -1.50 23.82 1.98
CA GLU A 384 -0.38 24.72 2.34
C GLU A 384 -0.78 25.81 3.35
N LYS A 385 -2.06 26.20 3.38
CA LYS A 385 -2.60 27.21 4.30
C LYS A 385 -3.16 26.59 5.59
N GLY A 386 -3.30 25.27 5.61
CA GLY A 386 -3.92 24.54 6.71
C GLY A 386 -3.15 24.70 8.02
N SER A 387 -3.90 24.72 9.12
CA SER A 387 -3.36 25.01 10.45
C SER A 387 -2.46 23.91 11.01
N TYR A 388 -2.44 22.72 10.45
CA TYR A 388 -1.49 21.68 10.82
C TYR A 388 -0.10 21.89 10.21
N GLY A 389 0.02 22.70 9.13
CA GLY A 389 1.29 22.89 8.42
C GLY A 389 1.79 21.60 7.80
N LEU A 390 3.12 21.47 7.68
CA LEU A 390 3.78 20.25 7.22
C LEU A 390 4.13 19.37 8.42
N ILE A 391 3.63 18.14 8.44
CA ILE A 391 3.98 17.14 9.45
C ILE A 391 4.50 15.86 8.76
N ARG A 392 5.22 15.02 9.51
CA ARG A 392 5.68 13.72 9.01
C ARG A 392 4.59 12.68 9.16
N GLY A 393 4.60 11.66 8.29
CA GLY A 393 3.61 10.58 8.30
C GLY A 393 3.40 9.96 9.68
N PRO A 394 4.46 9.57 10.45
CA PRO A 394 4.30 8.99 11.79
C PRO A 394 3.64 9.91 12.83
N GLU A 395 3.49 11.19 12.54
CA GLU A 395 2.85 12.16 13.45
C GLU A 395 1.32 12.23 13.25
N LEU A 396 0.79 11.64 12.15
CA LEU A 396 -0.62 11.73 11.81
C LEU A 396 -1.52 11.01 12.81
N LEU A 397 -1.30 9.72 13.08
CA LEU A 397 -2.17 8.98 14.00
C LEU A 397 -2.13 9.49 15.45
N PRO A 398 -0.96 9.87 16.02
CA PRO A 398 -0.95 10.59 17.29
C PRO A 398 -1.82 11.85 17.30
N LEU A 399 -1.79 12.65 16.22
CA LEU A 399 -2.63 13.83 16.08
C LEU A 399 -4.12 13.47 16.03
N LEU A 400 -4.50 12.39 15.34
CA LEU A 400 -5.90 11.94 15.28
C LEU A 400 -6.39 11.41 16.64
N PHE A 401 -5.55 10.74 17.41
CA PHE A 401 -5.92 10.04 18.64
C PHE A 401 -5.78 10.88 19.93
N THR A 402 -5.01 11.98 19.90
CA THR A 402 -4.97 12.95 21.00
C THR A 402 -6.31 13.69 21.11
N GLU A 403 -6.80 13.96 22.32
CA GLU A 403 -8.02 14.73 22.57
C GLU A 403 -7.88 16.22 22.25
#